data_b44661c8e234ed983a927467b4f9399e
#
_entry.id   b44661c8e234ed983a927467b4f9399e
#
_cell.length_a   1.000
_cell.length_b   1.000
_cell.length_c   1.000
_cell.angle_alpha   90.00
_cell.angle_beta   90.00
_cell.angle_gamma   90.00
#
_symmetry.space_group_name_H-M   'P 1'
#
loop_
_entity.id
_entity.type
_entity.pdbx_description
1 polymer ?
#
loop_
_entity_poly.entity_id
_entity_poly.type
_entity_poly.pdbx_seq_one_letter_code
_entity_poly.pdbx_strand_id
1 'polypeptide(L)'
;EDTVFEGYTDPEATEKKVIRDALEGGDAWFNSGDLMRTVDVGYTLGYPHYQFVDRVGDTFRWKSENVSTNEVGEIINGFPDVKFCNIYGVEIPGADGRAGMAAVTLNEGVDQFDAAGFSEFVQKQLPAYAVPLFVRIQPDIDVTGTFKMVKGELRKQAYDIKQFDDPVFAMLPGSQGYQRFDESALESIENGSAGF
;
A
#
# COMPACT_ATOMS: atom_id res chain seq x y z
N GLU A 1 -26.96 -0.01 25.25
CA GLU A 1 -25.97 -0.94 25.85
C GLU A 1 -24.61 -0.51 25.35
N ASP A 2 -23.72 -0.13 26.28
CA ASP A 2 -22.35 0.26 25.93
C ASP A 2 -21.59 -1.01 25.52
N THR A 3 -21.02 -1.00 24.35
CA THR A 3 -20.19 -2.11 23.86
C THR A 3 -18.85 -2.02 24.57
N VAL A 4 -18.60 -2.91 25.51
CA VAL A 4 -17.32 -2.98 26.23
C VAL A 4 -16.36 -3.85 25.43
N PHE A 5 -15.15 -3.35 25.20
CA PHE A 5 -14.08 -4.15 24.62
C PHE A 5 -13.56 -5.18 25.64
N GLU A 6 -13.83 -6.46 25.40
CA GLU A 6 -13.46 -7.55 26.31
C GLU A 6 -11.97 -7.95 26.25
N GLY A 7 -11.24 -7.44 25.24
CA GLY A 7 -9.83 -7.75 25.03
C GLY A 7 -9.59 -8.91 24.05
N TYR A 8 -8.31 -9.14 23.78
CA TYR A 8 -7.82 -10.29 23.02
C TYR A 8 -7.41 -11.42 23.97
N THR A 9 -7.23 -12.62 23.45
CA THR A 9 -6.67 -13.76 24.19
C THR A 9 -5.24 -13.51 24.68
N ASP A 10 -4.51 -12.62 24.01
CA ASP A 10 -3.21 -12.13 24.43
C ASP A 10 -3.36 -10.79 25.19
N PRO A 11 -2.99 -10.75 26.50
CA PRO A 11 -3.09 -9.54 27.31
C PRO A 11 -2.21 -8.39 26.81
N GLU A 12 -1.00 -8.67 26.28
CA GLU A 12 -0.12 -7.62 25.74
C GLU A 12 -0.72 -6.98 24.48
N ALA A 13 -1.34 -7.79 23.62
CA ALA A 13 -2.05 -7.29 22.44
C ALA A 13 -3.25 -6.41 22.84
N THR A 14 -3.93 -6.76 23.93
CA THR A 14 -5.02 -5.96 24.51
C THR A 14 -4.52 -4.60 24.99
N GLU A 15 -3.47 -4.58 25.82
CA GLU A 15 -2.92 -3.32 26.35
C GLU A 15 -2.40 -2.39 25.24
N LYS A 16 -1.81 -2.91 24.16
CA LYS A 16 -1.39 -2.13 22.99
C LYS A 16 -2.56 -1.47 22.25
N LYS A 17 -3.80 -1.97 22.44
CA LYS A 17 -5.00 -1.48 21.78
C LYS A 17 -5.83 -0.52 22.65
N VAL A 18 -5.51 -0.41 23.93
CA VAL A 18 -6.21 0.49 24.84
C VAL A 18 -5.34 1.71 25.15
N ILE A 19 -5.82 2.89 24.75
CA ILE A 19 -5.19 4.17 25.08
C ILE A 19 -5.93 4.71 26.30
N ARG A 20 -5.20 4.88 27.42
CA ARG A 20 -5.76 5.37 28.68
C ARG A 20 -5.39 6.83 28.88
N ASP A 21 -6.27 7.56 29.60
CA ASP A 21 -6.07 8.96 29.97
C ASP A 21 -5.74 9.86 28.74
N ALA A 22 -6.42 9.59 27.60
CA ALA A 22 -6.14 10.24 26.34
C ALA A 22 -6.74 11.64 26.23
N LEU A 23 -7.96 11.83 26.70
CA LEU A 23 -8.71 13.09 26.65
C LEU A 23 -9.04 13.56 28.07
N GLU A 24 -9.45 12.65 28.95
CA GLU A 24 -9.79 12.92 30.35
C GLU A 24 -9.20 11.87 31.26
N GLY A 25 -8.84 12.25 32.51
CA GLY A 25 -8.30 11.31 33.48
C GLY A 25 -9.29 10.17 33.78
N GLY A 26 -8.85 8.93 33.62
CA GLY A 26 -9.64 7.72 33.82
C GLY A 26 -10.39 7.23 32.57
N ASP A 27 -10.29 7.91 31.44
CA ASP A 27 -10.86 7.41 30.19
C ASP A 27 -10.05 6.24 29.59
N ALA A 28 -10.68 5.45 28.72
CA ALA A 28 -10.04 4.36 27.98
C ALA A 28 -10.63 4.27 26.57
N TRP A 29 -9.75 4.36 25.58
CA TRP A 29 -10.12 4.37 24.16
C TRP A 29 -9.55 3.16 23.45
N PHE A 30 -10.35 2.54 22.58
CA PHE A 30 -9.90 1.46 21.74
C PHE A 30 -9.23 2.02 20.47
N ASN A 31 -7.95 1.70 20.26
CA ASN A 31 -7.21 2.02 19.05
C ASN A 31 -7.47 0.96 17.99
N SER A 32 -8.40 1.22 17.07
CA SER A 32 -8.68 0.32 15.95
C SER A 32 -7.47 0.16 15.00
N GLY A 33 -6.61 1.17 14.92
CA GLY A 33 -5.51 1.26 13.97
C GLY A 33 -5.97 1.71 12.58
N ASP A 34 -7.19 2.24 12.48
CA ASP A 34 -7.75 2.74 11.23
C ASP A 34 -7.55 4.25 11.14
N LEU A 35 -7.14 4.72 9.96
CA LEU A 35 -7.11 6.12 9.60
C LEU A 35 -8.46 6.48 8.99
N MET A 36 -9.13 7.45 9.59
CA MET A 36 -10.46 7.91 9.18
C MET A 36 -10.41 9.39 8.84
N ARG A 37 -11.24 9.82 7.89
CA ARG A 37 -11.50 11.25 7.64
C ARG A 37 -12.97 11.58 7.83
N THR A 38 -13.27 12.78 8.30
CA THR A 38 -14.64 13.30 8.30
C THR A 38 -15.07 13.63 6.88
N VAL A 39 -16.32 13.32 6.56
CA VAL A 39 -16.91 13.62 5.25
C VAL A 39 -18.24 14.33 5.42
N ASP A 40 -18.51 15.31 4.54
CA ASP A 40 -19.83 15.89 4.41
C ASP A 40 -20.60 15.10 3.35
N VAL A 41 -21.66 14.44 3.78
CA VAL A 41 -22.56 13.65 2.90
C VAL A 41 -23.80 14.46 2.48
N GLY A 42 -23.80 15.79 2.73
CA GLY A 42 -24.89 16.69 2.37
C GLY A 42 -26.10 16.66 3.33
N TYR A 43 -26.10 15.76 4.31
CA TYR A 43 -27.07 15.72 5.40
C TYR A 43 -26.42 15.16 6.67
N THR A 44 -26.97 15.52 7.81
CA THR A 44 -26.54 14.98 9.09
C THR A 44 -27.74 14.74 9.97
N LEU A 45 -27.75 13.63 10.71
CA LEU A 45 -28.73 13.30 11.75
C LEU A 45 -28.21 13.70 13.14
N GLY A 46 -27.33 14.71 13.20
CA GLY A 46 -26.66 15.14 14.43
C GLY A 46 -25.36 14.40 14.74
N TYR A 47 -24.90 13.53 13.83
CA TYR A 47 -23.67 12.77 13.98
C TYR A 47 -22.67 13.07 12.87
N PRO A 48 -21.36 13.13 13.17
CA PRO A 48 -20.34 13.21 12.14
C PRO A 48 -20.28 11.90 11.32
N HIS A 49 -20.03 12.04 10.02
CA HIS A 49 -19.80 10.92 9.12
C HIS A 49 -18.30 10.74 8.89
N TYR A 50 -17.85 9.49 8.86
CA TYR A 50 -16.46 9.15 8.69
C TYR A 50 -16.30 8.21 7.50
N GLN A 51 -15.24 8.43 6.73
CA GLN A 51 -14.81 7.53 5.68
C GLN A 51 -13.50 6.88 6.11
N PHE A 52 -13.41 5.57 5.93
CA PHE A 52 -12.16 4.84 6.09
C PHE A 52 -11.18 5.28 4.99
N VAL A 53 -9.95 5.58 5.37
CA VAL A 53 -8.88 5.96 4.44
C VAL A 53 -7.90 4.80 4.28
N ASP A 54 -7.31 4.31 5.38
CA ASP A 54 -6.35 3.21 5.36
C ASP A 54 -6.11 2.67 6.77
N ARG A 55 -5.29 1.62 6.88
CA ARG A 55 -4.70 1.18 8.14
C ARG A 55 -3.46 1.99 8.46
N VAL A 56 -3.32 2.46 9.70
CA VAL A 56 -2.13 3.22 10.14
C VAL A 56 -0.83 2.45 9.88
N GLY A 57 -0.84 1.10 10.02
CA GLY A 57 0.32 0.24 9.75
C GLY A 57 0.57 -0.07 8.28
N ASP A 58 -0.36 0.30 7.38
CA ASP A 58 -0.26 0.05 5.94
C ASP A 58 0.19 1.27 5.15
N THR A 59 -0.13 2.48 5.64
CA THR A 59 0.41 3.71 5.06
C THR A 59 1.94 3.71 5.14
N PHE A 60 2.57 4.32 4.16
CA PHE A 60 4.01 4.53 4.16
C PHE A 60 4.35 5.98 3.76
N ARG A 61 5.57 6.39 4.05
CA ARG A 61 6.06 7.73 3.71
C ARG A 61 7.10 7.64 2.61
N TRP A 62 6.95 8.46 1.58
CA TRP A 62 7.89 8.59 0.48
C TRP A 62 8.08 10.04 0.09
N LYS A 63 9.33 10.50 -0.03
CA LYS A 63 9.67 11.90 -0.36
C LYS A 63 8.95 12.91 0.53
N SER A 64 8.92 12.64 1.83
CA SER A 64 8.26 13.43 2.88
C SER A 64 6.72 13.46 2.83
N GLU A 65 6.09 12.73 1.92
CA GLU A 65 4.63 12.62 1.77
C GLU A 65 4.09 11.28 2.29
N ASN A 66 2.92 11.31 2.88
CA ASN A 66 2.23 10.10 3.31
C ASN A 66 1.43 9.50 2.14
N VAL A 67 1.61 8.21 1.91
CA VAL A 67 0.92 7.46 0.85
C VAL A 67 -0.06 6.48 1.48
N SER A 68 -1.34 6.61 1.13
CA SER A 68 -2.38 5.63 1.47
C SER A 68 -2.33 4.48 0.48
N THR A 69 -2.15 3.27 0.99
CA THR A 69 -2.12 2.07 0.13
C THR A 69 -3.48 1.77 -0.47
N ASN A 70 -4.55 2.11 0.25
CA ASN A 70 -5.91 1.90 -0.21
C ASN A 70 -6.27 2.86 -1.35
N GLU A 71 -5.99 4.17 -1.20
CA GLU A 71 -6.30 5.16 -2.23
C GLU A 71 -5.54 4.87 -3.54
N VAL A 72 -4.25 4.53 -3.45
CA VAL A 72 -3.45 4.14 -4.62
C VAL A 72 -3.99 2.85 -5.25
N GLY A 73 -4.34 1.85 -4.42
CA GLY A 73 -4.91 0.59 -4.90
C GLY A 73 -6.25 0.76 -5.61
N GLU A 74 -7.15 1.60 -5.08
CA GLU A 74 -8.43 1.91 -5.72
C GLU A 74 -8.24 2.53 -7.10
N ILE A 75 -7.29 3.46 -7.24
CA ILE A 75 -6.98 4.07 -8.54
C ILE A 75 -6.42 3.03 -9.50
N ILE A 76 -5.44 2.22 -9.09
CA ILE A 76 -4.81 1.20 -9.94
C ILE A 76 -5.81 0.12 -10.36
N ASN A 77 -6.72 -0.29 -9.48
CA ASN A 77 -7.82 -1.22 -9.83
C ASN A 77 -8.76 -0.67 -10.91
N GLY A 78 -8.73 0.64 -11.19
CA GLY A 78 -9.43 1.26 -12.32
C GLY A 78 -8.75 1.08 -13.68
N PHE A 79 -7.53 0.54 -13.74
CA PHE A 79 -6.87 0.23 -15.02
C PHE A 79 -7.49 -1.02 -15.65
N PRO A 80 -7.85 -1.00 -16.96
CA PRO A 80 -8.68 -2.04 -17.59
C PRO A 80 -8.14 -3.47 -17.47
N ASP A 81 -6.81 -3.63 -17.48
CA ASP A 81 -6.16 -4.94 -17.45
C ASP A 81 -5.96 -5.49 -16.03
N VAL A 82 -6.23 -4.68 -15.00
CA VAL A 82 -6.00 -5.05 -13.59
C VAL A 82 -7.24 -5.70 -13.01
N LYS A 83 -7.09 -6.91 -12.50
CA LYS A 83 -8.09 -7.62 -11.71
C LYS A 83 -8.03 -7.22 -10.25
N PHE A 84 -6.81 -7.22 -9.68
CA PHE A 84 -6.54 -6.83 -8.30
C PHE A 84 -5.18 -6.19 -8.17
N CYS A 85 -5.08 -5.26 -7.23
CA CYS A 85 -3.83 -4.60 -6.87
C CYS A 85 -3.66 -4.56 -5.34
N ASN A 86 -2.46 -4.88 -4.88
CA ASN A 86 -2.06 -4.75 -3.49
C ASN A 86 -0.85 -3.81 -3.39
N ILE A 87 -1.02 -2.68 -2.68
CA ILE A 87 0.01 -1.66 -2.53
C ILE A 87 0.71 -1.80 -1.19
N TYR A 88 2.03 -1.64 -1.20
CA TYR A 88 2.87 -1.65 -0.01
C TYR A 88 4.13 -0.82 -0.19
N GLY A 89 4.73 -0.39 0.92
CA GLY A 89 5.99 0.35 0.91
C GLY A 89 7.18 -0.57 1.02
N VAL A 90 8.22 -0.32 0.21
CA VAL A 90 9.51 -1.03 0.20
C VAL A 90 10.66 -0.06 0.45
N GLU A 91 11.67 -0.50 1.18
CA GLU A 91 12.84 0.32 1.50
C GLU A 91 13.80 0.36 0.30
N ILE A 92 14.34 1.55 0.04
CA ILE A 92 15.37 1.76 -0.97
C ILE A 92 16.66 2.14 -0.23
N PRO A 93 17.79 1.45 -0.45
CA PRO A 93 19.06 1.81 0.17
C PRO A 93 19.44 3.26 -0.10
N GLY A 94 19.73 4.01 0.97
CA GLY A 94 20.14 5.41 0.87
C GLY A 94 19.02 6.43 0.66
N ALA A 95 17.76 5.99 0.45
CA ALA A 95 16.61 6.88 0.36
C ALA A 95 15.87 7.00 1.70
N ASP A 96 15.23 8.14 1.94
CA ASP A 96 14.38 8.34 3.12
C ASP A 96 12.94 7.88 2.84
N GLY A 97 12.41 7.10 3.78
CA GLY A 97 11.06 6.54 3.67
C GLY A 97 11.01 5.22 2.92
N ARG A 98 9.85 4.95 2.31
CA ARG A 98 9.57 3.73 1.56
C ARG A 98 8.95 4.07 0.22
N ALA A 99 9.48 3.51 -0.85
CA ALA A 99 8.90 3.63 -2.18
C ALA A 99 7.67 2.74 -2.33
N GLY A 100 6.69 3.18 -3.11
CA GLY A 100 5.52 2.36 -3.43
C GLY A 100 5.88 1.16 -4.30
N MET A 101 5.33 -0.02 -3.97
CA MET A 101 5.33 -1.20 -4.82
C MET A 101 3.90 -1.75 -4.94
N ALA A 102 3.53 -2.13 -6.15
CA ALA A 102 2.24 -2.72 -6.49
C ALA A 102 2.43 -4.20 -6.86
N ALA A 103 1.75 -5.11 -6.16
CA ALA A 103 1.52 -6.46 -6.64
C ALA A 103 0.20 -6.46 -7.41
N VAL A 104 0.24 -6.84 -8.67
CA VAL A 104 -0.88 -6.76 -9.61
C VAL A 104 -1.21 -8.12 -10.16
N THR A 105 -2.48 -8.51 -10.12
CA THR A 105 -3.02 -9.64 -10.87
C THR A 105 -3.79 -9.09 -12.07
N LEU A 106 -3.51 -9.63 -13.25
CA LEU A 106 -4.18 -9.23 -14.48
C LEU A 106 -5.52 -9.95 -14.66
N ASN A 107 -6.39 -9.35 -15.44
CA ASN A 107 -7.67 -9.97 -15.83
C ASN A 107 -7.44 -11.22 -16.69
N GLU A 108 -8.41 -12.14 -16.67
CA GLU A 108 -8.38 -13.31 -17.52
C GLU A 108 -8.32 -12.92 -19.00
N GLY A 109 -7.43 -13.56 -19.76
CA GLY A 109 -7.20 -13.27 -21.17
C GLY A 109 -6.21 -12.13 -21.45
N VAL A 110 -5.63 -11.51 -20.43
CA VAL A 110 -4.53 -10.56 -20.58
C VAL A 110 -3.20 -11.29 -20.37
N ASP A 111 -2.53 -11.63 -21.47
CA ASP A 111 -1.29 -12.40 -21.45
C ASP A 111 -0.04 -11.56 -21.18
N GLN A 112 -0.12 -10.26 -21.42
CA GLN A 112 1.00 -9.34 -21.25
C GLN A 112 0.58 -8.05 -20.55
N PHE A 113 1.39 -7.61 -19.60
CA PHE A 113 1.19 -6.32 -18.94
C PHE A 113 1.53 -5.16 -19.87
N ASP A 114 0.57 -4.28 -20.11
CA ASP A 114 0.78 -3.03 -20.85
C ASP A 114 1.48 -2.00 -19.96
N ALA A 115 2.80 -2.10 -19.87
CA ALA A 115 3.62 -1.20 -19.08
C ALA A 115 3.54 0.27 -19.54
N ALA A 116 3.36 0.52 -20.83
CA ALA A 116 3.27 1.87 -21.39
C ALA A 116 1.93 2.53 -21.03
N GLY A 117 0.81 1.87 -21.34
CA GLY A 117 -0.51 2.37 -20.99
C GLY A 117 -0.71 2.50 -19.48
N PHE A 118 -0.20 1.56 -18.70
CA PHE A 118 -0.22 1.65 -17.23
C PHE A 118 0.61 2.84 -16.72
N SER A 119 1.78 3.12 -17.31
CA SER A 119 2.60 4.30 -16.96
C SER A 119 1.84 5.60 -17.17
N GLU A 120 1.22 5.77 -18.33
CA GLU A 120 0.41 6.96 -18.63
C GLU A 120 -0.78 7.10 -17.67
N PHE A 121 -1.47 5.98 -17.39
CA PHE A 121 -2.61 5.95 -16.51
C PHE A 121 -2.24 6.40 -15.09
N VAL A 122 -1.24 5.78 -14.45
CA VAL A 122 -0.91 6.10 -13.06
C VAL A 122 -0.30 7.49 -12.91
N GLN A 123 0.51 7.96 -13.87
CA GLN A 123 1.09 9.31 -13.84
C GLN A 123 0.03 10.40 -14.03
N LYS A 124 -1.07 10.10 -14.69
CA LYS A 124 -2.20 11.01 -14.85
C LYS A 124 -3.12 11.06 -13.62
N GLN A 125 -3.27 9.94 -12.92
CA GLN A 125 -4.26 9.78 -11.85
C GLN A 125 -3.66 9.99 -10.46
N LEU A 126 -2.37 9.78 -10.28
CA LEU A 126 -1.69 9.84 -9.01
C LEU A 126 -0.71 11.01 -8.95
N PRO A 127 -0.53 11.66 -7.80
CA PRO A 127 0.59 12.57 -7.60
C PRO A 127 1.90 11.78 -7.66
N ALA A 128 2.97 12.43 -8.12
CA ALA A 128 4.25 11.77 -8.39
C ALA A 128 4.83 10.95 -7.23
N TYR A 129 4.62 11.39 -5.99
CA TYR A 129 5.08 10.68 -4.79
C TYR A 129 4.29 9.40 -4.50
N ALA A 130 3.05 9.29 -5.00
CA ALA A 130 2.17 8.15 -4.79
C ALA A 130 2.22 7.11 -5.93
N VAL A 131 2.85 7.46 -7.07
CA VAL A 131 3.09 6.50 -8.16
C VAL A 131 4.02 5.41 -7.65
N PRO A 132 3.62 4.11 -7.68
CA PRO A 132 4.51 3.04 -7.28
C PRO A 132 5.77 3.01 -8.14
N LEU A 133 6.93 2.83 -7.51
CA LEU A 133 8.19 2.68 -8.27
C LEU A 133 8.29 1.30 -8.92
N PHE A 134 7.68 0.30 -8.28
CA PHE A 134 7.74 -1.09 -8.75
C PHE A 134 6.34 -1.66 -8.95
N VAL A 135 6.20 -2.50 -9.98
CA VAL A 135 5.01 -3.28 -10.28
C VAL A 135 5.41 -4.74 -10.46
N ARG A 136 4.94 -5.62 -9.60
CA ARG A 136 5.12 -7.07 -9.67
C ARG A 136 3.85 -7.70 -10.22
N ILE A 137 3.95 -8.46 -11.29
CA ILE A 137 2.81 -9.16 -11.88
C ILE A 137 2.73 -10.56 -11.30
N GLN A 138 1.66 -10.82 -10.54
CA GLN A 138 1.43 -12.10 -9.89
C GLN A 138 0.30 -12.87 -10.58
N PRO A 139 0.38 -14.19 -10.67
CA PRO A 139 -0.69 -15.01 -11.26
C PRO A 139 -1.98 -14.93 -10.42
N ASP A 140 -1.85 -14.81 -9.12
CA ASP A 140 -2.94 -14.61 -8.17
C ASP A 140 -2.47 -13.83 -6.94
N ILE A 141 -3.39 -13.26 -6.20
CA ILE A 141 -3.10 -12.55 -4.94
C ILE A 141 -3.49 -13.43 -3.76
N ASP A 142 -2.54 -13.66 -2.85
CA ASP A 142 -2.81 -14.32 -1.60
C ASP A 142 -3.77 -13.50 -0.73
N VAL A 143 -4.92 -14.07 -0.45
CA VAL A 143 -5.92 -13.51 0.46
C VAL A 143 -6.10 -14.43 1.66
N THR A 144 -6.31 -13.86 2.84
CA THR A 144 -6.71 -14.64 4.01
C THR A 144 -8.11 -15.24 3.80
N GLY A 145 -8.49 -16.22 4.63
CA GLY A 145 -9.86 -16.77 4.64
C GLY A 145 -10.97 -15.71 4.85
N THR A 146 -10.62 -14.48 5.24
CA THR A 146 -11.50 -13.31 5.35
C THR A 146 -11.31 -12.32 4.20
N PHE A 147 -10.76 -12.74 3.07
CA PHE A 147 -10.47 -11.92 1.89
C PHE A 147 -9.57 -10.70 2.14
N LYS A 148 -8.77 -10.72 3.21
CA LYS A 148 -7.74 -9.69 3.45
C LYS A 148 -6.47 -10.04 2.70
N MET A 149 -5.96 -9.10 1.92
CA MET A 149 -4.68 -9.24 1.21
C MET A 149 -3.51 -9.38 2.18
N VAL A 150 -2.64 -10.36 1.93
CA VAL A 150 -1.47 -10.64 2.75
C VAL A 150 -0.30 -9.79 2.26
N LYS A 151 0.11 -8.80 3.05
CA LYS A 151 1.22 -7.89 2.70
C LYS A 151 2.57 -8.31 3.32
N GLY A 152 2.56 -9.22 4.27
CA GLY A 152 3.74 -9.55 5.07
C GLY A 152 4.89 -10.13 4.22
N GLU A 153 4.61 -11.14 3.42
CA GLU A 153 5.60 -11.77 2.55
C GLU A 153 6.00 -10.85 1.39
N LEU A 154 5.05 -10.12 0.81
CA LEU A 154 5.32 -9.14 -0.24
C LEU A 154 6.31 -8.07 0.21
N ARG A 155 6.15 -7.55 1.45
CA ARG A 155 7.07 -6.57 2.03
C ARG A 155 8.46 -7.13 2.29
N LYS A 156 8.57 -8.41 2.69
CA LYS A 156 9.86 -9.06 2.91
C LYS A 156 10.61 -9.33 1.61
N GLN A 157 9.91 -9.80 0.60
CA GLN A 157 10.47 -10.06 -0.72
C GLN A 157 10.80 -8.76 -1.46
N ALA A 158 9.99 -7.70 -1.23
CA ALA A 158 10.12 -6.40 -1.88
C ALA A 158 10.31 -6.55 -3.40
N TYR A 159 11.32 -5.86 -3.95
CA TYR A 159 11.71 -5.93 -5.37
C TYR A 159 12.91 -6.86 -5.62
N ASP A 160 13.29 -7.69 -4.65
CA ASP A 160 14.37 -8.66 -4.80
C ASP A 160 13.94 -9.84 -5.69
N ILE A 161 14.14 -9.67 -6.99
CA ILE A 161 13.78 -10.64 -8.03
C ILE A 161 14.50 -11.99 -7.92
N LYS A 162 15.45 -12.13 -6.99
CA LYS A 162 16.11 -13.43 -6.70
C LYS A 162 15.26 -14.33 -5.80
N GLN A 163 14.19 -13.78 -5.17
CA GLN A 163 13.33 -14.50 -4.26
C GLN A 163 12.05 -15.06 -4.89
N PHE A 164 11.75 -14.72 -6.15
CA PHE A 164 10.54 -15.12 -6.85
C PHE A 164 10.71 -15.02 -8.37
N ASP A 165 9.83 -15.70 -9.12
CA ASP A 165 9.90 -15.75 -10.59
C ASP A 165 8.96 -14.75 -11.27
N ASP A 166 8.14 -14.03 -10.52
CA ASP A 166 7.15 -13.09 -11.07
C ASP A 166 7.83 -11.94 -11.84
N PRO A 167 7.25 -11.51 -12.97
CA PRO A 167 7.71 -10.34 -13.69
C PRO A 167 7.62 -9.07 -12.84
N VAL A 168 8.72 -8.32 -12.77
CA VAL A 168 8.75 -6.99 -12.14
C VAL A 168 9.03 -5.93 -13.19
N PHE A 169 8.36 -4.80 -13.08
CA PHE A 169 8.59 -3.58 -13.85
C PHE A 169 8.92 -2.46 -12.88
N ALA A 170 9.79 -1.54 -13.28
CA ALA A 170 10.17 -0.40 -12.46
C ALA A 170 10.19 0.90 -13.26
N MET A 171 9.84 1.98 -12.58
CA MET A 171 10.00 3.36 -13.06
C MET A 171 11.11 4.01 -12.25
N LEU A 172 12.36 3.74 -12.65
CA LEU A 172 13.54 4.27 -11.97
C LEU A 172 13.76 5.75 -12.31
N PRO A 173 14.56 6.49 -11.51
CA PRO A 173 14.88 7.89 -11.80
C PRO A 173 15.41 8.07 -13.22
N GLY A 174 14.86 9.06 -13.94
CA GLY A 174 15.22 9.34 -15.35
C GLY A 174 14.47 8.51 -16.38
N SER A 175 13.72 7.46 -16.01
CA SER A 175 12.84 6.75 -16.95
C SER A 175 11.54 7.54 -17.20
N GLN A 176 10.96 7.39 -18.39
CA GLN A 176 9.67 8.02 -18.73
C GLN A 176 8.46 7.14 -18.41
N GLY A 177 8.71 5.87 -18.03
CA GLY A 177 7.66 4.90 -17.72
C GLY A 177 8.25 3.60 -17.18
N TYR A 178 7.37 2.63 -16.93
CA TYR A 178 7.78 1.33 -16.43
C TYR A 178 8.54 0.54 -17.49
N GLN A 179 9.68 0.02 -17.08
CA GLN A 179 10.52 -0.87 -17.87
C GLN A 179 10.69 -2.20 -17.14
N ARG A 180 10.99 -3.26 -17.87
CA ARG A 180 11.29 -4.56 -17.26
C ARG A 180 12.44 -4.40 -16.27
N PHE A 181 12.20 -4.84 -15.04
CA PHE A 181 13.19 -4.82 -13.96
C PHE A 181 14.01 -6.10 -14.01
N ASP A 182 15.31 -5.98 -14.10
CA ASP A 182 16.26 -7.08 -14.22
C ASP A 182 17.38 -6.99 -13.16
N GLU A 183 18.33 -7.93 -13.21
CA GLU A 183 19.45 -7.97 -12.26
C GLU A 183 20.32 -6.69 -12.35
N SER A 184 20.53 -6.13 -13.53
CA SER A 184 21.31 -4.90 -13.70
C SER A 184 20.63 -3.71 -13.03
N ALA A 185 19.30 -3.61 -13.15
CA ALA A 185 18.50 -2.60 -12.46
C ALA A 185 18.54 -2.80 -10.93
N LEU A 186 18.46 -4.05 -10.46
CA LEU A 186 18.60 -4.38 -9.05
C LEU A 186 19.97 -3.96 -8.50
N GLU A 187 21.05 -4.33 -9.19
CA GLU A 187 22.42 -3.93 -8.82
C GLU A 187 22.59 -2.40 -8.77
N SER A 188 21.96 -1.67 -9.68
CA SER A 188 22.02 -0.20 -9.69
C SER A 188 21.38 0.43 -8.45
N ILE A 189 20.34 -0.20 -7.90
CA ILE A 189 19.74 0.22 -6.64
C ILE A 189 20.64 -0.15 -5.47
N GLU A 190 21.13 -1.40 -5.43
CA GLU A 190 21.96 -1.89 -4.32
C GLU A 190 23.26 -1.09 -4.16
N ASN A 191 23.87 -0.66 -5.26
CA ASN A 191 25.10 0.13 -5.26
C ASN A 191 24.88 1.66 -5.23
N GLY A 192 23.63 2.12 -5.22
CA GLY A 192 23.25 3.54 -5.18
C GLY A 192 23.37 4.31 -6.48
N SER A 193 23.71 3.66 -7.59
CA SER A 193 23.84 4.35 -8.90
C SER A 193 22.49 4.66 -9.57
N ALA A 194 21.39 4.12 -9.07
CA ALA A 194 20.05 4.41 -9.57
C ALA A 194 19.58 5.86 -9.30
N GLY A 195 20.20 6.59 -8.36
CA GLY A 195 20.02 8.03 -8.18
C GLY A 195 18.72 8.44 -7.47
N PHE A 196 18.27 7.68 -6.46
CA PHE A 196 17.12 8.02 -5.61
C PHE A 196 17.38 9.18 -4.68
#